data_c342b88255760471e930c1c1171886a9
#
_entry.id   c342b88255760471e930c1c1171886a9
#
_cell.length_a   1.000
_cell.length_b   1.000
_cell.length_c   1.000
_cell.angle_alpha   90.00
_cell.angle_beta   90.00
_cell.angle_gamma   90.00
#
_symmetry.space_group_name_H-M   'P 1'
#
loop_
_entity.id
_entity.type
_entity.pdbx_description
1 polymer ?
#
loop_
_entity_poly.entity_id
_entity_poly.type
_entity_poly.pdbx_seq_one_letter_code
_entity_poly.pdbx_strand_id
1 'polypeptide(L)'
;QPMANEDGSLVIVFNGEIYNFQELRSELEAKGYKFHCGADTESLLHGYEEWGEAVLDRLRGMYAFVIWDKKKNKLFGARDIFGIKPLYYYPMADAGDGAPGVLFGSEIKSFLDYPHFHKAVNKKALRPYMTLQYSATEETFFEGVYKLPPAHYFTVDIPTGKMNIERYWDCDYSAVEKPFEEYVDELDEVVHESVEAHRIADVKVASFL
;
A
#
# COMPACT_ATOMS: atom_id res chain seq x y z
N GLN A 1 6.25 -4.94 14.03
CA GLN A 1 4.98 -5.21 13.35
C GLN A 1 4.50 -6.63 13.63
N PRO A 2 3.19 -6.86 13.66
CA PRO A 2 2.14 -5.89 13.40
C PRO A 2 2.02 -4.82 14.49
N MET A 3 1.37 -3.67 14.18
CA MET A 3 1.03 -2.61 15.11
C MET A 3 -0.48 -2.57 15.32
N ALA A 4 -0.92 -2.29 16.55
CA ALA A 4 -2.34 -2.14 16.89
C ALA A 4 -2.60 -0.75 17.44
N ASN A 5 -3.84 -0.25 17.26
CA ASN A 5 -4.31 0.94 17.96
C ASN A 5 -4.57 0.66 19.44
N GLU A 6 -4.94 1.67 20.21
CA GLU A 6 -5.04 1.64 21.67
C GLU A 6 -6.00 0.53 22.19
N ASP A 7 -7.14 0.32 21.56
CA ASP A 7 -8.13 -0.69 21.96
C ASP A 7 -7.95 -2.04 21.26
N GLY A 8 -6.93 -2.17 20.40
CA GLY A 8 -6.63 -3.38 19.64
C GLY A 8 -7.65 -3.75 18.57
N SER A 9 -8.56 -2.84 18.23
CA SER A 9 -9.58 -3.05 17.21
C SER A 9 -9.06 -2.94 15.78
N LEU A 10 -7.98 -2.19 15.57
CA LEU A 10 -7.25 -2.06 14.32
C LEU A 10 -5.88 -2.68 14.45
N VAL A 11 -5.47 -3.45 13.45
CA VAL A 11 -4.13 -4.05 13.39
C VAL A 11 -3.58 -3.83 11.99
N ILE A 12 -2.39 -3.24 11.90
CA ILE A 12 -1.72 -2.95 10.63
C ILE A 12 -0.42 -3.74 10.45
N VAL A 13 -0.17 -4.18 9.23
CA VAL A 13 1.15 -4.51 8.71
C VAL A 13 1.47 -3.55 7.57
N PHE A 14 2.69 -3.03 7.57
CA PHE A 14 3.10 -1.93 6.71
C PHE A 14 4.52 -2.13 6.19
N ASN A 15 4.72 -1.86 4.91
CA ASN A 15 6.01 -1.80 4.26
C ASN A 15 6.08 -0.49 3.48
N GLY A 16 6.83 0.47 3.96
CA GLY A 16 6.91 1.76 3.28
C GLY A 16 7.48 2.87 4.12
N GLU A 17 7.19 4.08 3.67
CA GLU A 17 7.53 5.35 4.31
C GLU A 17 6.43 6.36 3.97
N ILE A 18 5.82 6.99 4.97
CA ILE A 18 4.86 8.09 4.80
C ILE A 18 5.59 9.41 5.03
N TYR A 19 5.91 10.12 3.98
CA TYR A 19 6.74 11.32 4.05
C TYR A 19 6.09 12.47 4.83
N ASN A 20 4.77 12.62 4.74
CA ASN A 20 4.02 13.64 5.46
C ASN A 20 3.44 13.19 6.82
N PHE A 21 4.02 12.15 7.43
CA PHE A 21 3.50 11.59 8.68
C PHE A 21 3.46 12.60 9.84
N GLN A 22 4.39 13.55 9.88
CA GLN A 22 4.44 14.58 10.92
C GLN A 22 3.28 15.56 10.83
N GLU A 23 2.86 15.92 9.61
CA GLU A 23 1.70 16.77 9.37
C GLU A 23 0.41 16.04 9.77
N LEU A 24 0.26 14.79 9.33
CA LEU A 24 -0.87 13.93 9.70
C LEU A 24 -0.95 13.74 11.21
N ARG A 25 0.19 13.50 11.86
CA ARG A 25 0.29 13.38 13.30
C ARG A 25 -0.20 14.63 14.01
N SER A 26 0.27 15.80 13.59
CA SER A 26 -0.13 17.09 14.18
C SER A 26 -1.64 17.32 14.08
N GLU A 27 -2.25 16.99 12.94
CA GLU A 27 -3.70 17.07 12.75
C GLU A 27 -4.45 16.10 13.65
N LEU A 28 -3.97 14.85 13.75
CA LEU A 28 -4.60 13.80 14.56
C LEU A 28 -4.46 14.09 16.06
N GLU A 29 -3.32 14.62 16.52
CA GLU A 29 -3.13 15.07 17.90
C GLU A 29 -4.10 16.21 18.26
N ALA A 30 -4.35 17.15 17.33
CA ALA A 30 -5.33 18.21 17.51
C ALA A 30 -6.78 17.68 17.61
N LYS A 31 -7.06 16.51 17.05
CA LYS A 31 -8.34 15.78 17.17
C LYS A 31 -8.42 14.88 18.41
N GLY A 32 -7.35 14.79 19.20
CA GLY A 32 -7.31 14.08 20.47
C GLY A 32 -6.69 12.68 20.42
N TYR A 33 -6.16 12.24 19.27
CA TYR A 33 -5.41 10.99 19.16
C TYR A 33 -4.09 11.07 19.96
N LYS A 34 -3.74 9.96 20.62
CA LYS A 34 -2.51 9.86 21.38
C LYS A 34 -1.54 8.96 20.66
N PHE A 35 -0.32 9.43 20.54
CA PHE A 35 0.76 8.67 19.90
C PHE A 35 1.71 8.11 20.96
N HIS A 36 2.14 6.87 20.77
CA HIS A 36 3.02 6.14 21.67
C HIS A 36 4.44 6.03 21.14
N CYS A 37 4.62 6.19 19.83
CA CYS A 37 5.94 6.15 19.19
C CYS A 37 6.08 7.24 18.13
N GLY A 38 7.28 7.36 17.56
CA GLY A 38 7.56 8.31 16.46
C GLY A 38 7.37 7.73 15.06
N ALA A 39 6.79 6.52 14.93
CA ALA A 39 6.68 5.84 13.66
C ALA A 39 5.56 6.43 12.77
N ASP A 40 5.83 6.51 11.48
CA ASP A 40 4.87 6.88 10.45
C ASP A 40 3.69 5.91 10.37
N THR A 41 3.93 4.63 10.66
CA THR A 41 2.91 3.58 10.73
C THR A 41 1.77 3.92 11.70
N GLU A 42 2.08 4.56 12.84
CA GLU A 42 1.08 4.98 13.82
C GLU A 42 0.21 6.11 13.28
N SER A 43 0.82 7.05 12.55
CA SER A 43 0.08 8.12 11.86
C SER A 43 -0.88 7.57 10.80
N LEU A 44 -0.46 6.55 10.05
CA LEU A 44 -1.32 5.86 9.09
C LEU A 44 -2.48 5.12 9.79
N LEU A 45 -2.20 4.43 10.88
CA LEU A 45 -3.20 3.65 11.61
C LEU A 45 -4.29 4.56 12.22
N HIS A 46 -3.91 5.65 12.88
CA HIS A 46 -4.85 6.65 13.39
C HIS A 46 -5.54 7.42 12.27
N GLY A 47 -4.85 7.65 11.14
CA GLY A 47 -5.46 8.22 9.95
C GLY A 47 -6.60 7.36 9.40
N TYR A 48 -6.43 6.04 9.34
CA TYR A 48 -7.51 5.14 8.97
C TYR A 48 -8.64 5.12 10.01
N GLU A 49 -8.31 5.22 11.30
CA GLU A 49 -9.30 5.29 12.37
C GLU A 49 -10.21 6.52 12.22
N GLU A 50 -9.64 7.67 11.88
CA GLU A 50 -10.35 8.94 11.72
C GLU A 50 -11.10 9.03 10.38
N TRP A 51 -10.43 8.69 9.25
CA TRP A 51 -10.94 8.96 7.91
C TRP A 51 -11.36 7.71 7.14
N GLY A 52 -11.12 6.53 7.69
CA GLY A 52 -11.36 5.28 6.96
C GLY A 52 -10.51 5.18 5.69
N GLU A 53 -11.13 4.74 4.60
CA GLU A 53 -10.46 4.58 3.30
C GLU A 53 -9.99 5.90 2.68
N ALA A 54 -10.64 7.04 3.03
CA ALA A 54 -10.23 8.36 2.59
C ALA A 54 -8.85 8.79 3.14
N VAL A 55 -8.23 8.02 4.03
CA VAL A 55 -6.84 8.22 4.41
C VAL A 55 -5.92 8.22 3.20
N LEU A 56 -6.23 7.45 2.15
CA LEU A 56 -5.42 7.37 0.93
C LEU A 56 -5.25 8.72 0.21
N ASP A 57 -6.25 9.58 0.26
CA ASP A 57 -6.22 10.93 -0.33
C ASP A 57 -5.27 11.89 0.40
N ARG A 58 -4.80 11.47 1.57
CA ARG A 58 -3.96 12.27 2.47
C ARG A 58 -2.52 11.80 2.57
N LEU A 59 -2.23 10.58 2.09
CA LEU A 59 -0.91 9.99 2.18
C LEU A 59 0.01 10.51 1.09
N ARG A 60 1.21 10.95 1.46
CA ARG A 60 2.33 11.18 0.56
C ARG A 60 3.46 10.22 0.96
N GLY A 61 3.82 9.31 0.07
CA GLY A 61 4.85 8.31 0.40
C GLY A 61 4.89 7.13 -0.56
N MET A 62 5.72 6.17 -0.21
CA MET A 62 5.81 4.87 -0.87
C MET A 62 5.36 3.79 0.12
N TYR A 63 4.31 3.04 -0.22
CA TYR A 63 3.73 2.13 0.75
C TYR A 63 2.99 0.94 0.15
N ALA A 64 2.98 -0.12 0.93
CA ALA A 64 2.04 -1.21 0.85
C ALA A 64 1.64 -1.59 2.28
N PHE A 65 0.36 -1.66 2.56
CA PHE A 65 -0.13 -2.02 3.89
C PHE A 65 -1.42 -2.83 3.83
N VAL A 66 -1.69 -3.53 4.92
CA VAL A 66 -3.00 -4.14 5.17
C VAL A 66 -3.40 -3.86 6.61
N ILE A 67 -4.62 -3.34 6.77
CA ILE A 67 -5.26 -3.09 8.06
C ILE A 67 -6.38 -4.11 8.26
N TRP A 68 -6.37 -4.77 9.41
CA TRP A 68 -7.50 -5.55 9.90
C TRP A 68 -8.36 -4.69 10.81
N ASP A 69 -9.55 -4.33 10.35
CA ASP A 69 -10.59 -3.66 11.13
C ASP A 69 -11.50 -4.73 11.74
N LYS A 70 -11.26 -5.06 13.01
CA LYS A 70 -12.01 -6.08 13.74
C LYS A 70 -13.45 -5.68 14.00
N LYS A 71 -13.72 -4.37 14.21
CA LYS A 71 -15.08 -3.86 14.45
C LYS A 71 -15.96 -4.01 13.21
N LYS A 72 -15.38 -3.78 12.04
CA LYS A 72 -16.07 -3.91 10.75
C LYS A 72 -15.94 -5.30 10.12
N ASN A 73 -15.20 -6.23 10.76
CA ASN A 73 -14.85 -7.53 10.18
C ASN A 73 -14.29 -7.43 8.75
N LYS A 74 -13.36 -6.49 8.55
CA LYS A 74 -12.89 -6.09 7.23
C LYS A 74 -11.37 -6.06 7.17
N LEU A 75 -10.78 -6.50 6.05
CA LEU A 75 -9.42 -6.13 5.67
C LEU A 75 -9.46 -4.96 4.69
N PHE A 76 -8.56 -4.02 4.88
CA PHE A 76 -8.31 -2.92 3.98
C PHE A 76 -6.83 -2.90 3.63
N GLY A 77 -6.48 -3.14 2.36
CA GLY A 77 -5.10 -3.15 1.91
C GLY A 77 -4.90 -2.19 0.75
N ALA A 78 -3.82 -1.41 0.75
CA ALA A 78 -3.54 -0.45 -0.30
C ALA A 78 -2.08 -0.47 -0.72
N ARG A 79 -1.83 -0.02 -1.95
CA ARG A 79 -0.52 0.13 -2.56
C ARG A 79 -0.37 1.55 -3.10
N ASP A 80 0.82 2.13 -2.95
CA ASP A 80 1.11 3.50 -3.35
C ASP A 80 0.84 3.78 -4.84
N ILE A 81 0.74 5.07 -5.18
CA ILE A 81 0.30 5.55 -6.50
C ILE A 81 1.19 5.08 -7.66
N PHE A 82 2.48 4.83 -7.43
CA PHE A 82 3.43 4.33 -8.43
C PHE A 82 3.75 2.84 -8.27
N GLY A 83 3.25 2.19 -7.19
CA GLY A 83 3.52 0.80 -6.89
C GLY A 83 4.99 0.54 -6.56
N ILE A 84 5.65 1.48 -5.88
CA ILE A 84 7.05 1.36 -5.46
C ILE A 84 7.20 0.20 -4.50
N LYS A 85 6.29 0.09 -3.50
CA LYS A 85 6.28 -1.05 -2.60
C LYS A 85 5.43 -2.19 -3.18
N PRO A 86 5.90 -3.44 -3.13
CA PRO A 86 5.13 -4.58 -3.62
C PRO A 86 4.04 -4.99 -2.64
N LEU A 87 2.89 -5.40 -3.18
CA LEU A 87 1.83 -6.07 -2.43
C LEU A 87 1.25 -7.19 -3.30
N TYR A 88 1.49 -8.43 -2.86
CA TYR A 88 0.92 -9.62 -3.47
C TYR A 88 -0.23 -10.14 -2.62
N TYR A 89 -1.21 -10.75 -3.26
CA TYR A 89 -2.33 -11.38 -2.57
C TYR A 89 -2.73 -12.69 -3.26
N TYR A 90 -3.27 -13.60 -2.46
CA TYR A 90 -3.77 -14.91 -2.89
C TYR A 90 -5.11 -15.17 -2.19
N PRO A 91 -6.24 -15.00 -2.87
CA PRO A 91 -7.56 -15.31 -2.32
C PRO A 91 -7.78 -16.82 -2.30
N MET A 92 -8.36 -17.32 -1.22
CA MET A 92 -8.68 -18.72 -1.00
C MET A 92 -10.17 -18.88 -0.73
N ALA A 93 -10.79 -19.83 -1.41
CA ALA A 93 -12.18 -20.20 -1.12
C ALA A 93 -12.31 -20.93 0.22
N ASP A 94 -11.26 -21.64 0.62
CA ASP A 94 -11.14 -22.32 1.91
C ASP A 94 -9.70 -22.12 2.44
N ALA A 95 -9.57 -21.52 3.60
CA ALA A 95 -8.31 -21.32 4.30
C ALA A 95 -7.92 -22.49 5.22
N GLY A 96 -8.70 -23.59 5.20
CA GLY A 96 -8.42 -24.83 5.95
C GLY A 96 -9.40 -25.12 7.08
N ASP A 97 -10.34 -24.23 7.31
CA ASP A 97 -11.41 -24.37 8.30
C ASP A 97 -12.82 -24.31 7.67
N GLY A 98 -12.90 -24.36 6.34
CA GLY A 98 -14.13 -24.20 5.57
C GLY A 98 -14.54 -22.74 5.35
N ALA A 99 -13.76 -21.79 5.83
CA ALA A 99 -13.98 -20.36 5.62
C ALA A 99 -13.06 -19.79 4.53
N PRO A 100 -13.50 -18.74 3.82
CA PRO A 100 -12.65 -18.05 2.88
C PRO A 100 -11.51 -17.29 3.57
N GLY A 101 -10.39 -17.11 2.87
CA GLY A 101 -9.26 -16.37 3.40
C GLY A 101 -8.48 -15.64 2.31
N VAL A 102 -7.52 -14.85 2.72
CA VAL A 102 -6.56 -14.21 1.83
C VAL A 102 -5.17 -14.23 2.45
N LEU A 103 -4.17 -14.69 1.69
CA LEU A 103 -2.78 -14.42 2.02
C LEU A 103 -2.37 -13.13 1.35
N PHE A 104 -1.54 -12.34 2.02
CA PHE A 104 -0.96 -11.15 1.46
C PHE A 104 0.46 -10.94 1.97
N GLY A 105 1.28 -10.24 1.21
CA GLY A 105 2.67 -9.99 1.60
C GLY A 105 3.45 -9.23 0.56
N SER A 106 4.61 -8.73 0.95
CA SER A 106 5.55 -8.06 0.06
C SER A 106 6.31 -9.03 -0.85
N GLU A 107 6.37 -10.32 -0.49
CA GLU A 107 7.04 -11.36 -1.26
C GLU A 107 6.23 -12.65 -1.27
N ILE A 108 6.10 -13.28 -2.44
CA ILE A 108 5.32 -14.52 -2.62
C ILE A 108 5.92 -15.68 -1.82
N LYS A 109 7.23 -15.65 -1.56
CA LYS A 109 7.88 -16.71 -0.76
C LYS A 109 7.27 -16.89 0.62
N SER A 110 6.66 -15.83 1.20
CA SER A 110 5.97 -15.91 2.49
C SER A 110 4.71 -16.79 2.46
N PHE A 111 4.17 -17.11 1.27
CA PHE A 111 3.01 -17.97 1.11
C PHE A 111 3.38 -19.45 1.04
N LEU A 112 4.64 -19.77 0.69
CA LEU A 112 5.07 -21.12 0.32
C LEU A 112 4.91 -22.17 1.44
N ASP A 113 4.98 -21.74 2.68
CA ASP A 113 4.86 -22.62 3.84
C ASP A 113 3.43 -22.70 4.39
N TYR A 114 2.49 -21.96 3.81
CA TYR A 114 1.10 -22.07 4.20
C TYR A 114 0.48 -23.37 3.67
N PRO A 115 -0.13 -24.22 4.53
CA PRO A 115 -0.54 -25.58 4.13
C PRO A 115 -1.56 -25.64 2.99
N HIS A 116 -2.40 -24.61 2.85
CA HIS A 116 -3.45 -24.53 1.83
C HIS A 116 -3.03 -23.69 0.61
N PHE A 117 -1.76 -23.28 0.52
CA PHE A 117 -1.25 -22.60 -0.65
C PHE A 117 -0.95 -23.61 -1.78
N HIS A 118 -1.63 -23.45 -2.93
CA HIS A 118 -1.41 -24.29 -4.09
C HIS A 118 -0.16 -23.84 -4.87
N LYS A 119 0.91 -24.65 -4.81
CA LYS A 119 2.19 -24.39 -5.47
C LYS A 119 2.15 -24.84 -6.95
N ALA A 120 1.59 -24.03 -7.82
CA ALA A 120 1.56 -24.31 -9.26
C ALA A 120 2.14 -23.14 -10.06
N VAL A 121 2.84 -23.45 -11.16
CA VAL A 121 3.45 -22.46 -12.04
C VAL A 121 2.41 -21.93 -13.02
N ASN A 122 2.20 -20.62 -13.02
CA ASN A 122 1.38 -19.94 -14.01
C ASN A 122 2.11 -19.82 -15.36
N LYS A 123 1.88 -20.77 -16.24
CA LYS A 123 2.51 -20.81 -17.57
C LYS A 123 2.12 -19.62 -18.46
N LYS A 124 0.96 -18.99 -18.22
CA LYS A 124 0.50 -17.82 -18.99
C LYS A 124 1.38 -16.60 -18.72
N ALA A 125 1.90 -16.45 -17.50
CA ALA A 125 2.79 -15.35 -17.14
C ALA A 125 4.19 -15.45 -17.74
N LEU A 126 4.62 -16.66 -18.17
CA LEU A 126 5.97 -16.87 -18.72
C LEU A 126 6.20 -16.15 -20.03
N ARG A 127 5.23 -16.17 -20.96
CA ARG A 127 5.41 -15.58 -22.29
C ARG A 127 5.59 -14.06 -22.26
N PRO A 128 4.75 -13.28 -21.58
CA PRO A 128 4.98 -11.83 -21.41
C PRO A 128 6.33 -11.53 -20.76
N TYR A 129 6.70 -12.29 -19.72
CA TYR A 129 7.98 -12.11 -19.06
C TYR A 129 9.18 -12.37 -19.98
N MET A 130 9.16 -13.44 -20.77
CA MET A 130 10.25 -13.75 -21.73
C MET A 130 10.40 -12.67 -22.80
N THR A 131 9.35 -11.90 -23.08
CA THR A 131 9.38 -10.79 -24.05
C THR A 131 9.88 -9.49 -23.42
N LEU A 132 9.34 -9.16 -22.23
CA LEU A 132 9.52 -7.85 -21.60
C LEU A 132 10.54 -7.86 -20.45
N GLN A 133 10.96 -9.05 -19.99
CA GLN A 133 11.83 -9.26 -18.82
C GLN A 133 11.26 -8.73 -17.48
N TYR A 134 9.97 -8.41 -17.45
CA TYR A 134 9.22 -8.09 -16.24
C TYR A 134 7.76 -8.56 -16.34
N SER A 135 7.07 -8.67 -15.20
CA SER A 135 5.64 -9.01 -15.17
C SER A 135 4.81 -7.76 -15.48
N ALA A 136 4.30 -7.68 -16.72
CA ALA A 136 3.46 -6.57 -17.19
C ALA A 136 1.97 -6.71 -16.80
N THR A 137 1.60 -7.81 -16.14
CA THR A 137 0.23 -8.11 -15.72
C THR A 137 0.14 -8.21 -14.20
N GLU A 138 -1.08 -8.23 -13.68
CA GLU A 138 -1.34 -8.47 -12.27
C GLU A 138 -1.02 -9.93 -11.87
N GLU A 139 -1.14 -10.87 -12.81
CA GLU A 139 -0.80 -12.27 -12.59
C GLU A 139 0.70 -12.45 -12.38
N THR A 140 1.04 -13.34 -11.45
CA THR A 140 2.42 -13.70 -11.14
C THR A 140 2.81 -15.06 -11.72
N PHE A 141 4.03 -15.53 -11.47
CA PHE A 141 4.48 -16.87 -11.85
C PHE A 141 3.82 -18.00 -11.04
N PHE A 142 3.09 -17.68 -9.98
CA PHE A 142 2.30 -18.63 -9.22
C PHE A 142 0.84 -18.52 -9.59
N GLU A 143 0.16 -19.64 -9.87
CA GLU A 143 -1.27 -19.65 -10.16
C GLU A 143 -2.07 -19.11 -8.96
N GLY A 144 -3.02 -18.22 -9.26
CA GLY A 144 -3.89 -17.60 -8.25
C GLY A 144 -3.24 -16.51 -7.39
N VAL A 145 -1.94 -16.25 -7.55
CA VAL A 145 -1.26 -15.14 -6.87
C VAL A 145 -1.23 -13.93 -7.77
N TYR A 146 -1.74 -12.82 -7.25
CA TYR A 146 -1.82 -11.55 -7.95
C TYR A 146 -0.98 -10.48 -7.27
N LYS A 147 -0.55 -9.50 -8.04
CA LYS A 147 0.06 -8.27 -7.56
C LYS A 147 -0.99 -7.17 -7.57
N LEU A 148 -1.22 -6.49 -6.44
CA LEU A 148 -2.11 -5.34 -6.42
C LEU A 148 -1.56 -4.25 -7.35
N PRO A 149 -2.35 -3.73 -8.31
CA PRO A 149 -1.89 -2.67 -9.19
C PRO A 149 -1.49 -1.40 -8.44
N PRO A 150 -0.62 -0.53 -9.02
CA PRO A 150 -0.35 0.80 -8.49
C PRO A 150 -1.64 1.61 -8.31
N ALA A 151 -1.69 2.48 -7.30
CA ALA A 151 -2.84 3.34 -7.01
C ALA A 151 -4.15 2.58 -6.76
N HIS A 152 -4.08 1.32 -6.29
CA HIS A 152 -5.26 0.53 -5.95
C HIS A 152 -5.26 0.17 -4.48
N TYR A 153 -6.47 -0.03 -3.99
CA TYR A 153 -6.72 -0.68 -2.71
C TYR A 153 -7.68 -1.86 -2.88
N PHE A 154 -7.66 -2.75 -1.93
CA PHE A 154 -8.67 -3.79 -1.80
C PHE A 154 -9.36 -3.72 -0.45
N THR A 155 -10.60 -4.17 -0.44
CA THR A 155 -11.33 -4.48 0.79
C THR A 155 -11.76 -5.94 0.77
N VAL A 156 -11.69 -6.61 1.91
CA VAL A 156 -12.21 -7.98 2.07
C VAL A 156 -13.21 -8.00 3.21
N ASP A 157 -14.41 -8.39 2.93
CA ASP A 157 -15.39 -8.75 3.95
C ASP A 157 -15.02 -10.13 4.50
N ILE A 158 -14.54 -10.19 5.74
CA ILE A 158 -13.98 -11.42 6.33
C ILE A 158 -15.02 -12.54 6.39
N PRO A 159 -16.26 -12.32 6.84
CA PRO A 159 -17.26 -13.37 6.92
C PRO A 159 -17.58 -14.06 5.59
N THR A 160 -17.56 -13.32 4.50
CA THR A 160 -17.94 -13.84 3.17
C THR A 160 -16.75 -14.11 2.25
N GLY A 161 -15.57 -13.59 2.59
CA GLY A 161 -14.39 -13.62 1.73
C GLY A 161 -14.51 -12.74 0.47
N LYS A 162 -15.59 -11.94 0.37
CA LYS A 162 -15.80 -11.08 -0.79
C LYS A 162 -14.74 -9.99 -0.83
N MET A 163 -13.93 -10.02 -1.88
CA MET A 163 -12.90 -9.00 -2.16
C MET A 163 -13.41 -8.03 -3.22
N ASN A 164 -13.17 -6.74 -2.99
CA ASN A 164 -13.36 -5.66 -3.95
C ASN A 164 -12.03 -4.93 -4.14
N ILE A 165 -11.68 -4.57 -5.38
CA ILE A 165 -10.45 -3.85 -5.72
C ILE A 165 -10.85 -2.59 -6.47
N GLU A 166 -10.34 -1.44 -6.03
CA GLU A 166 -10.66 -0.15 -6.60
C GLU A 166 -9.41 0.70 -6.79
N ARG A 167 -9.41 1.52 -7.84
CA ARG A 167 -8.38 2.53 -8.08
C ARG A 167 -8.75 3.80 -7.35
N TYR A 168 -7.84 4.33 -6.50
CA TYR A 168 -8.07 5.55 -5.74
C TYR A 168 -7.38 6.78 -6.35
N TRP A 169 -6.42 6.59 -7.26
CA TRP A 169 -5.72 7.68 -7.91
C TRP A 169 -5.41 7.36 -9.37
N ASP A 170 -5.42 8.39 -10.22
CA ASP A 170 -4.98 8.31 -11.61
C ASP A 170 -4.26 9.60 -11.99
N CYS A 171 -3.35 9.51 -12.99
CA CYS A 171 -2.65 10.67 -13.48
C CYS A 171 -3.55 11.51 -14.37
N ASP A 172 -3.63 12.80 -14.10
CA ASP A 172 -4.26 13.76 -15.01
C ASP A 172 -3.22 14.23 -16.03
N TYR A 173 -3.51 13.97 -17.29
CA TYR A 173 -2.68 14.36 -18.43
C TYR A 173 -3.22 15.62 -19.15
N SER A 174 -4.07 16.41 -18.49
CA SER A 174 -4.55 17.66 -19.07
C SER A 174 -3.40 18.64 -19.26
N ALA A 175 -3.18 19.09 -20.51
CA ALA A 175 -2.17 20.09 -20.81
C ALA A 175 -2.71 21.49 -20.47
N VAL A 176 -1.90 22.26 -19.75
CA VAL A 176 -2.14 23.69 -19.52
C VAL A 176 -1.12 24.46 -20.35
N GLU A 177 -1.58 25.34 -21.22
CA GLU A 177 -0.67 26.21 -21.97
C GLU A 177 -0.17 27.36 -21.07
N LYS A 178 1.15 27.45 -20.89
CA LYS A 178 1.85 28.52 -20.18
C LYS A 178 3.25 28.72 -20.72
N PRO A 179 3.93 29.87 -20.43
CA PRO A 179 5.31 30.12 -20.83
C PRO A 179 6.25 29.01 -20.35
N PHE A 180 7.30 28.76 -21.13
CA PHE A 180 8.28 27.70 -20.83
C PHE A 180 8.98 27.93 -19.48
N GLU A 181 9.29 29.17 -19.16
CA GLU A 181 9.95 29.56 -17.91
C GLU A 181 9.08 29.20 -16.69
N GLU A 182 7.76 29.36 -16.78
CA GLU A 182 6.84 28.97 -15.70
C GLU A 182 6.84 27.46 -15.45
N TYR A 183 6.95 26.63 -16.51
CA TYR A 183 7.12 25.19 -16.35
C TYR A 183 8.44 24.83 -15.67
N VAL A 184 9.53 25.54 -15.99
CA VAL A 184 10.84 25.31 -15.38
C VAL A 184 10.79 25.62 -13.89
N ASP A 185 10.21 26.77 -13.51
CA ASP A 185 10.13 27.20 -12.12
C ASP A 185 9.26 26.22 -11.30
N GLU A 186 8.08 25.85 -11.81
CA GLU A 186 7.20 24.87 -11.13
C GLU A 186 7.87 23.48 -11.00
N LEU A 187 8.58 23.03 -12.06
CA LEU A 187 9.28 21.76 -12.00
C LEU A 187 10.39 21.77 -10.94
N ASP A 188 11.16 22.88 -10.89
CA ASP A 188 12.22 23.06 -9.89
C ASP A 188 11.66 23.02 -8.47
N GLU A 189 10.56 23.74 -8.21
CA GLU A 189 9.85 23.71 -6.92
C GLU A 189 9.41 22.31 -6.54
N VAL A 190 8.70 21.60 -7.43
CA VAL A 190 8.19 20.24 -7.17
C VAL A 190 9.32 19.25 -6.93
N VAL A 191 10.43 19.36 -7.68
CA VAL A 191 11.61 18.50 -7.48
C VAL A 191 12.26 18.77 -6.14
N HIS A 192 12.44 20.05 -5.75
CA HIS A 192 12.97 20.41 -4.44
C HIS A 192 12.12 19.88 -3.30
N GLU A 193 10.81 20.11 -3.33
CA GLU A 193 9.88 19.56 -2.34
C GLU A 193 9.94 18.03 -2.25
N SER A 194 10.00 17.36 -3.41
CA SER A 194 10.09 15.91 -3.46
C SER A 194 11.38 15.41 -2.81
N VAL A 195 12.52 16.02 -3.11
CA VAL A 195 13.83 15.67 -2.51
C VAL A 195 13.81 15.89 -1.00
N GLU A 196 13.29 17.03 -0.55
CA GLU A 196 13.19 17.32 0.90
C GLU A 196 12.30 16.31 1.63
N ALA A 197 11.15 15.93 1.05
CA ALA A 197 10.27 14.91 1.63
C ALA A 197 10.97 13.54 1.75
N HIS A 198 11.78 13.15 0.76
CA HIS A 198 12.53 11.88 0.79
C HIS A 198 13.73 11.90 1.75
N ARG A 199 14.14 13.06 2.26
CA ARG A 199 15.23 13.17 3.24
C ARG A 199 14.79 12.92 4.69
N ILE A 200 13.48 12.81 4.94
CA ILE A 200 12.96 12.49 6.26
C ILE A 200 13.31 11.04 6.59
N ALA A 201 14.34 10.84 7.41
CA ALA A 201 14.84 9.51 7.79
C ALA A 201 15.60 9.60 9.10
N ASP A 202 15.63 8.49 9.85
CA ASP A 202 16.38 8.36 11.12
C ASP A 202 17.90 8.25 10.91
N VAL A 203 18.33 8.09 9.66
CA VAL A 203 19.73 7.94 9.26
C VAL A 203 20.11 8.99 8.21
N LYS A 204 21.42 9.21 8.03
CA LYS A 204 21.92 10.11 6.98
C LYS A 204 21.59 9.53 5.61
N VAL A 205 20.88 10.31 4.81
CA VAL A 205 20.57 9.99 3.41
C VAL A 205 21.66 10.54 2.49
N ALA A 206 22.10 9.75 1.51
CA ALA A 206 23.04 10.15 0.48
C ALA A 206 22.47 9.78 -0.90
N SER A 207 22.84 10.55 -1.91
CA SER A 207 22.50 10.30 -3.31
C SER A 207 23.78 10.08 -4.13
N PHE A 208 23.71 9.16 -5.08
CA PHE A 208 24.72 9.02 -6.13
C PHE A 208 24.30 9.89 -7.33
N LEU A 209 25.25 10.67 -7.84
CA LEU A 209 25.09 11.47 -9.05
C LEU A 209 25.67 10.73 -10.25
#